data_a4ebd1b7a5575b37e5b85378d42887cd
#
_entry.id   a4ebd1b7a5575b37e5b85378d42887cd
#
_cell.length_a   1.000
_cell.length_b   1.000
_cell.length_c   1.000
_cell.angle_alpha   90.00
_cell.angle_beta   90.00
_cell.angle_gamma   90.00
#
_symmetry.space_group_name_H-M   'P 1'
#
loop_
_entity.id
_entity.type
_entity.pdbx_description
1 polymer ?
#
loop_
_entity_poly.entity_id
_entity_poly.type
_entity_poly.pdbx_seq_one_letter_code
_entity_poly.pdbx_strand_id
1 'polypeptide(L)'
;MKRFKWGLAAALSLLLVVLAGCQAVGGVDVSKAALSTLDVKSAMSKQTLSLQLVPADGKLSEEDKKAIDLLNSLSVTIDQAIMQDMNHVSMEGAVQLQGKKLPFHLAIDDKKMDLSVEGMTQPISVSLVPEELDPSFAVPQMNNESVIQMYKDMLGFLLKHTPNPSSISIAPVTDKVNGESLSLQKLHIEIRGDELAGLAKGFLTSLSQDKDGLKQLITRLYDTYYPIIAAYYAGVPGMETAAPTSAEKEKEIAAVADELIGAVNKLLPDFDKNVKALFEGTPELRTILGKDTVLSLDYLLDSKLNIRKQNMDLTVQLPANDDVPIKQVKVHSEAETWKINEPVTIHEVDGSKGFWNVAPGEGTPGEMLRHLDSKSDLYRFMKDDMKITHKSFDMYAEDDPTTMLVPGYEPVIVNNTLMVPVKHVANQLDAKLSWDKATKQITLTEDLTGAKIVLKVGSKQASINGTAEVLAQPVQNFDGSNYVPMRFITKALGAQGHWDAKGKVLTIERD
;
A
#
# COMPACT_ATOMS: atom_id res chain seq x y z
N MET A 1 -3.99 -19.40 5.48
CA MET A 1 -4.05 -18.05 4.91
C MET A 1 -2.79 -17.19 5.12
N LYS A 2 -2.18 -17.05 6.33
CA LYS A 2 -0.97 -16.23 6.52
C LYS A 2 0.22 -16.67 5.65
N ARG A 3 0.51 -17.97 5.53
CA ARG A 3 1.64 -18.48 4.72
C ARG A 3 1.45 -18.28 3.22
N PHE A 4 0.22 -18.36 2.71
CA PHE A 4 -0.11 -18.13 1.31
C PHE A 4 0.13 -16.65 0.89
N LYS A 5 -0.29 -15.70 1.75
CA LYS A 5 -0.08 -14.25 1.49
C LYS A 5 1.40 -13.88 1.38
N TRP A 6 2.26 -14.50 2.20
CA TRP A 6 3.71 -14.26 2.15
C TRP A 6 4.37 -14.88 0.91
N GLY A 7 3.92 -16.08 0.49
CA GLY A 7 4.40 -16.72 -0.73
C GLY A 7 4.03 -15.93 -1.99
N LEU A 8 2.80 -15.43 -2.08
CA LEU A 8 2.34 -14.62 -3.21
C LEU A 8 3.06 -13.26 -3.27
N ALA A 9 3.24 -12.59 -2.13
CA ALA A 9 3.97 -11.33 -2.06
C ALA A 9 5.45 -11.51 -2.41
N ALA A 10 6.09 -12.60 -1.97
CA ALA A 10 7.48 -12.93 -2.31
C ALA A 10 7.63 -13.27 -3.80
N ALA A 11 6.69 -14.02 -4.39
CA ALA A 11 6.70 -14.36 -5.80
C ALA A 11 6.48 -13.13 -6.69
N LEU A 12 5.54 -12.24 -6.33
CA LEU A 12 5.31 -10.96 -7.02
C LEU A 12 6.49 -10.01 -6.87
N SER A 13 7.12 -9.95 -5.69
CA SER A 13 8.32 -9.13 -5.47
C SER A 13 9.50 -9.65 -6.29
N LEU A 14 9.67 -10.98 -6.38
CA LEU A 14 10.70 -11.60 -7.21
C LEU A 14 10.46 -11.31 -8.70
N LEU A 15 9.20 -11.37 -9.14
CA LEU A 15 8.80 -11.05 -10.53
C LEU A 15 9.13 -9.59 -10.88
N LEU A 16 8.94 -8.65 -9.96
CA LEU A 16 9.24 -7.23 -10.16
C LEU A 16 10.75 -6.93 -10.20
N VAL A 17 11.57 -7.68 -9.46
CA VAL A 17 13.03 -7.48 -9.42
C VAL A 17 13.71 -7.99 -10.70
N VAL A 18 13.13 -9.00 -11.38
CA VAL A 18 13.72 -9.64 -12.57
C VAL A 18 13.47 -8.86 -13.88
N LEU A 19 12.84 -7.69 -13.82
CA LEU A 19 12.27 -6.96 -14.96
C LEU A 19 13.27 -6.41 -16.01
N ALA A 20 14.57 -6.63 -15.87
CA ALA A 20 15.50 -6.11 -16.87
C ALA A 20 16.77 -6.97 -16.99
N GLY A 21 16.77 -7.89 -17.88
CA GLY A 21 18.03 -8.45 -18.40
C GLY A 21 18.86 -7.36 -19.08
N CYS A 22 20.16 -7.42 -18.94
CA CYS A 22 21.05 -6.28 -19.16
C CYS A 22 22.01 -6.39 -20.33
N GLN A 23 21.92 -7.46 -21.10
CA GLN A 23 22.74 -7.57 -22.30
C GLN A 23 22.08 -6.81 -23.44
N ALA A 24 22.90 -6.14 -24.27
CA ALA A 24 22.40 -5.46 -25.45
C ALA A 24 21.65 -6.43 -26.36
N VAL A 25 20.45 -6.05 -26.78
CA VAL A 25 19.60 -6.83 -27.69
C VAL A 25 19.45 -6.06 -28.98
N GLY A 26 19.78 -6.69 -30.12
CA GLY A 26 19.66 -6.06 -31.42
C GLY A 26 20.41 -4.72 -31.56
N GLY A 27 21.50 -4.51 -30.80
CA GLY A 27 22.28 -3.28 -30.79
C GLY A 27 21.75 -2.17 -29.86
N VAL A 28 20.64 -2.37 -29.15
CA VAL A 28 20.12 -1.44 -28.14
C VAL A 28 20.56 -1.89 -26.77
N ASP A 29 21.11 -0.96 -26.01
CA ASP A 29 21.47 -1.15 -24.60
C ASP A 29 20.22 -1.01 -23.72
N VAL A 30 19.66 -2.16 -23.33
CA VAL A 30 18.45 -2.24 -22.50
C VAL A 30 18.68 -1.62 -21.12
N SER A 31 19.88 -1.81 -20.55
CA SER A 31 20.25 -1.21 -19.26
C SER A 31 20.25 0.32 -19.33
N LYS A 32 20.80 0.87 -20.41
CA LYS A 32 20.80 2.32 -20.62
C LYS A 32 19.40 2.86 -20.82
N ALA A 33 18.51 2.14 -21.51
CA ALA A 33 17.11 2.51 -21.66
C ALA A 33 16.39 2.54 -20.29
N ALA A 34 16.62 1.52 -19.44
CA ALA A 34 16.06 1.49 -18.09
C ALA A 34 16.61 2.63 -17.21
N LEU A 35 17.92 2.90 -17.25
CA LEU A 35 18.55 3.97 -16.49
C LEU A 35 18.11 5.37 -16.96
N SER A 36 17.81 5.53 -18.27
CA SER A 36 17.37 6.83 -18.82
C SER A 36 16.02 7.30 -18.24
N THR A 37 15.20 6.38 -17.70
CA THR A 37 13.95 6.75 -17.03
C THR A 37 14.20 7.59 -15.77
N LEU A 38 15.35 7.39 -15.11
CA LEU A 38 15.77 8.18 -13.94
C LEU A 38 16.35 9.55 -14.32
N ASP A 39 16.56 9.82 -15.61
CA ASP A 39 16.99 11.12 -16.14
C ASP A 39 15.80 12.02 -16.55
N VAL A 40 14.58 11.49 -16.45
CA VAL A 40 13.37 12.26 -16.77
C VAL A 40 13.09 13.21 -15.61
N LYS A 41 13.28 14.50 -15.84
CA LYS A 41 13.05 15.56 -14.84
C LYS A 41 11.63 16.11 -14.91
N SER A 42 11.04 16.10 -16.11
CA SER A 42 9.67 16.55 -16.35
C SER A 42 9.07 15.77 -17.51
N ALA A 43 7.77 15.53 -17.47
CA ALA A 43 7.07 14.85 -18.55
C ALA A 43 5.55 15.05 -18.44
N MET A 44 4.85 14.78 -19.52
CA MET A 44 3.41 14.51 -19.53
C MET A 44 3.17 13.06 -19.92
N SER A 45 2.18 12.44 -19.33
CA SER A 45 1.79 11.06 -19.68
C SER A 45 0.28 10.86 -19.57
N LYS A 46 -0.20 9.81 -20.21
CA LYS A 46 -1.52 9.23 -19.97
C LYS A 46 -1.35 7.73 -19.75
N GLN A 47 -2.26 7.13 -18.98
CA GLN A 47 -2.18 5.71 -18.63
C GLN A 47 -3.56 5.12 -18.47
N THR A 48 -3.70 3.85 -18.84
CA THR A 48 -4.84 3.00 -18.48
C THR A 48 -4.35 1.81 -17.67
N LEU A 49 -5.14 1.39 -16.70
CA LEU A 49 -4.89 0.21 -15.89
C LEU A 49 -6.19 -0.54 -15.70
N SER A 50 -6.20 -1.83 -15.98
CA SER A 50 -7.35 -2.72 -15.77
C SER A 50 -6.94 -4.02 -15.09
N LEU A 51 -7.87 -4.56 -14.30
CA LEU A 51 -7.75 -5.84 -13.61
C LEU A 51 -8.84 -6.77 -14.12
N GLN A 52 -8.49 -8.03 -14.36
CA GLN A 52 -9.44 -9.10 -14.67
C GLN A 52 -9.18 -10.31 -13.78
N LEU A 53 -10.20 -10.68 -13.02
CA LEU A 53 -10.24 -11.92 -12.25
C LEU A 53 -11.00 -12.97 -13.06
N VAL A 54 -10.37 -14.10 -13.35
CA VAL A 54 -10.99 -15.21 -14.07
C VAL A 54 -11.54 -16.20 -13.04
N PRO A 55 -12.86 -16.46 -13.03
CA PRO A 55 -13.45 -17.39 -12.09
C PRO A 55 -12.87 -18.79 -12.16
N ALA A 56 -12.80 -19.48 -11.02
CA ALA A 56 -12.48 -20.89 -10.94
C ALA A 56 -13.55 -21.76 -11.63
N ASP A 57 -13.15 -22.94 -12.10
CA ASP A 57 -14.08 -23.90 -12.68
C ASP A 57 -14.87 -24.56 -11.54
N GLY A 58 -16.18 -24.29 -11.44
CA GLY A 58 -17.04 -24.82 -10.39
C GLY A 58 -18.24 -23.95 -10.08
N LYS A 59 -18.98 -24.29 -9.02
CA LYS A 59 -20.07 -23.45 -8.53
C LYS A 59 -19.54 -22.38 -7.60
N LEU A 60 -19.54 -21.15 -8.05
CA LEU A 60 -19.28 -19.98 -7.23
C LEU A 60 -20.51 -19.63 -6.38
N SER A 61 -20.29 -19.14 -5.17
CA SER A 61 -21.35 -18.51 -4.39
C SER A 61 -21.83 -17.23 -5.10
N GLU A 62 -23.05 -16.80 -4.81
CA GLU A 62 -23.56 -15.52 -5.36
C GLU A 62 -22.75 -14.31 -4.84
N GLU A 63 -22.15 -14.44 -3.66
CA GLU A 63 -21.28 -13.42 -3.08
C GLU A 63 -19.95 -13.34 -3.82
N ASP A 64 -19.30 -14.48 -4.10
CA ASP A 64 -18.06 -14.53 -4.89
C ASP A 64 -18.26 -13.98 -6.30
N LYS A 65 -19.38 -14.33 -6.95
CA LYS A 65 -19.70 -13.78 -8.27
C LYS A 65 -19.80 -12.26 -8.23
N LYS A 66 -20.57 -11.72 -7.28
CA LYS A 66 -20.69 -10.25 -7.11
C LYS A 66 -19.34 -9.57 -6.85
N ALA A 67 -18.50 -10.17 -6.00
CA ALA A 67 -17.18 -9.64 -5.71
C ALA A 67 -16.28 -9.66 -6.96
N ILE A 68 -16.28 -10.75 -7.72
CA ILE A 68 -15.51 -10.87 -8.98
C ILE A 68 -16.03 -9.87 -10.02
N ASP A 69 -17.35 -9.77 -10.22
CA ASP A 69 -17.94 -8.82 -11.17
C ASP A 69 -17.65 -7.38 -10.79
N LEU A 70 -17.69 -7.05 -9.49
CA LEU A 70 -17.32 -5.73 -8.98
C LEU A 70 -15.86 -5.41 -9.31
N LEU A 71 -14.92 -6.30 -8.97
CA LEU A 71 -13.51 -6.11 -9.21
C LEU A 71 -13.15 -6.07 -10.70
N ASN A 72 -13.83 -6.88 -11.53
CA ASN A 72 -13.67 -6.86 -12.99
C ASN A 72 -14.23 -5.58 -13.64
N SER A 73 -15.12 -4.86 -12.94
CA SER A 73 -15.64 -3.59 -13.42
C SER A 73 -14.70 -2.42 -13.16
N LEU A 74 -13.65 -2.64 -12.33
CA LEU A 74 -12.69 -1.60 -11.97
C LEU A 74 -11.65 -1.39 -13.09
N SER A 75 -11.54 -0.15 -13.53
CA SER A 75 -10.39 0.31 -14.33
C SER A 75 -10.04 1.75 -13.95
N VAL A 76 -8.78 2.10 -14.12
CA VAL A 76 -8.28 3.46 -13.89
C VAL A 76 -7.76 4.01 -15.21
N THR A 77 -8.23 5.18 -15.59
CA THR A 77 -7.71 5.93 -16.71
C THR A 77 -7.13 7.23 -16.18
N ILE A 78 -5.87 7.49 -16.41
CA ILE A 78 -5.21 8.77 -16.22
C ILE A 78 -5.20 9.42 -17.59
N ASP A 79 -6.09 10.39 -17.79
CA ASP A 79 -6.21 11.12 -19.07
C ASP A 79 -4.98 12.03 -19.26
N GLN A 80 -4.45 12.57 -18.15
CA GLN A 80 -3.26 13.41 -18.13
C GLN A 80 -2.57 13.33 -16.78
N ALA A 81 -1.30 12.95 -16.78
CA ALA A 81 -0.39 13.16 -15.66
C ALA A 81 0.69 14.15 -16.09
N ILE A 82 1.02 15.09 -15.21
CA ILE A 82 2.05 16.09 -15.39
C ILE A 82 3.05 15.94 -14.26
N MET A 83 4.28 15.63 -14.58
CA MET A 83 5.43 15.69 -13.66
C MET A 83 6.22 16.95 -14.05
N GLN A 84 6.09 18.01 -13.28
CA GLN A 84 6.84 19.25 -13.47
C GLN A 84 8.28 19.07 -13.00
N ASP A 85 8.43 18.42 -11.86
CA ASP A 85 9.67 17.94 -11.27
C ASP A 85 9.35 16.77 -10.32
N MET A 86 10.32 16.32 -9.50
CA MET A 86 10.13 15.17 -8.59
C MET A 86 9.14 15.44 -7.45
N ASN A 87 8.90 16.67 -7.09
CA ASN A 87 8.05 17.06 -5.98
C ASN A 87 6.69 17.61 -6.42
N HIS A 88 6.59 18.03 -7.68
CA HIS A 88 5.38 18.64 -8.23
C HIS A 88 4.78 17.76 -9.30
N VAL A 89 3.70 17.06 -8.94
CA VAL A 89 2.97 16.12 -9.83
C VAL A 89 1.48 16.42 -9.79
N SER A 90 0.82 16.39 -10.93
CA SER A 90 -0.65 16.36 -10.98
C SER A 90 -1.16 15.25 -11.89
N MET A 91 -2.33 14.70 -11.57
CA MET A 91 -2.99 13.65 -12.33
C MET A 91 -4.49 13.94 -12.43
N GLU A 92 -4.99 13.92 -13.65
CA GLU A 92 -6.42 13.99 -13.96
C GLU A 92 -6.85 12.73 -14.67
N GLY A 93 -7.99 12.17 -14.27
CA GLY A 93 -8.45 10.92 -14.84
C GLY A 93 -9.77 10.48 -14.26
N ALA A 94 -10.05 9.18 -14.35
CA ALA A 94 -11.23 8.61 -13.76
C ALA A 94 -11.03 7.16 -13.32
N VAL A 95 -11.70 6.79 -12.24
CA VAL A 95 -11.96 5.41 -11.88
C VAL A 95 -13.27 4.99 -12.51
N GLN A 96 -13.25 3.92 -13.29
CA GLN A 96 -14.46 3.29 -13.81
C GLN A 96 -14.89 2.19 -12.84
N LEU A 97 -16.17 2.18 -12.47
CA LEU A 97 -16.73 1.26 -11.51
C LEU A 97 -18.18 0.94 -11.91
N GLN A 98 -18.50 -0.33 -12.13
CA GLN A 98 -19.85 -0.78 -12.52
C GLN A 98 -20.45 0.01 -13.70
N GLY A 99 -19.60 0.34 -14.69
CA GLY A 99 -19.99 1.13 -15.86
C GLY A 99 -20.14 2.64 -15.63
N LYS A 100 -19.85 3.13 -14.41
CA LYS A 100 -19.85 4.53 -14.04
C LYS A 100 -18.44 5.09 -14.03
N LYS A 101 -18.28 6.31 -14.48
CA LYS A 101 -17.00 7.02 -14.49
C LYS A 101 -16.97 8.01 -13.33
N LEU A 102 -16.02 7.85 -12.41
CA LEU A 102 -15.76 8.73 -11.29
C LEU A 102 -14.49 9.55 -11.57
N PRO A 103 -14.61 10.77 -12.10
CA PRO A 103 -13.47 11.64 -12.32
C PRO A 103 -12.72 11.94 -11.03
N PHE A 104 -11.40 12.04 -11.14
CA PHE A 104 -10.53 12.48 -10.05
C PHE A 104 -9.49 13.48 -10.52
N HIS A 105 -9.03 14.30 -9.60
CA HIS A 105 -7.89 15.19 -9.76
C HIS A 105 -7.01 15.10 -8.52
N LEU A 106 -5.75 14.75 -8.71
CA LEU A 106 -4.71 14.68 -7.69
C LEU A 106 -3.63 15.72 -7.99
N ALA A 107 -3.19 16.47 -7.00
CA ALA A 107 -2.00 17.30 -7.08
C ALA A 107 -1.11 17.09 -5.86
N ILE A 108 0.19 17.01 -6.09
CA ILE A 108 1.22 16.86 -5.05
C ILE A 108 2.22 17.98 -5.23
N ASP A 109 2.57 18.63 -4.12
CA ASP A 109 3.67 19.58 -4.04
C ASP A 109 4.60 19.24 -2.84
N ASP A 110 5.62 20.07 -2.56
CA ASP A 110 6.58 19.87 -1.47
C ASP A 110 5.94 19.72 -0.08
N LYS A 111 4.70 20.16 0.11
CA LYS A 111 4.05 20.32 1.42
C LYS A 111 2.83 19.45 1.59
N LYS A 112 2.10 19.18 0.51
CA LYS A 112 0.78 18.55 0.59
C LYS A 112 0.46 17.69 -0.63
N MET A 113 -0.51 16.83 -0.42
CA MET A 113 -1.21 16.09 -1.47
C MET A 113 -2.69 16.49 -1.41
N ASP A 114 -3.21 17.05 -2.49
CA ASP A 114 -4.60 17.40 -2.64
C ASP A 114 -5.29 16.41 -3.58
N LEU A 115 -6.47 15.90 -3.19
CA LEU A 115 -7.25 14.95 -3.97
C LEU A 115 -8.72 15.37 -4.04
N SER A 116 -9.26 15.43 -5.22
CA SER A 116 -10.70 15.55 -5.49
C SER A 116 -11.19 14.33 -6.26
N VAL A 117 -12.33 13.77 -5.86
CA VAL A 117 -13.04 12.71 -6.61
C VAL A 117 -14.49 13.14 -6.76
N GLU A 118 -15.10 12.82 -7.90
CA GLU A 118 -16.53 13.12 -8.11
C GLU A 118 -17.38 12.46 -7.00
N GLY A 119 -18.24 13.26 -6.38
CA GLY A 119 -19.03 12.86 -5.22
C GLY A 119 -18.48 13.37 -3.89
N MET A 120 -17.30 13.96 -3.85
CA MET A 120 -16.80 14.66 -2.67
C MET A 120 -17.47 16.03 -2.52
N THR A 121 -17.79 16.41 -1.29
CA THR A 121 -18.34 17.75 -0.97
C THR A 121 -17.26 18.83 -1.00
N GLN A 122 -16.03 18.45 -0.68
CA GLN A 122 -14.80 19.25 -0.74
C GLN A 122 -13.59 18.34 -0.95
N PRO A 123 -12.51 18.81 -1.60
CA PRO A 123 -11.28 18.03 -1.75
C PRO A 123 -10.64 17.69 -0.41
N ILE A 124 -9.89 16.59 -0.39
CA ILE A 124 -9.00 16.22 0.73
C ILE A 124 -7.66 16.91 0.53
N SER A 125 -7.07 17.42 1.60
CA SER A 125 -5.68 17.85 1.65
C SER A 125 -4.94 17.10 2.76
N VAL A 126 -3.85 16.43 2.40
CA VAL A 126 -2.99 15.69 3.33
C VAL A 126 -1.64 16.39 3.40
N SER A 127 -1.24 16.84 4.62
CA SER A 127 0.09 17.40 4.82
C SER A 127 1.16 16.32 4.66
N LEU A 128 2.17 16.58 3.83
CA LEU A 128 3.34 15.73 3.66
C LEU A 128 4.49 16.15 4.59
N VAL A 129 4.33 17.30 5.26
CA VAL A 129 5.28 17.81 6.25
C VAL A 129 4.74 17.46 7.64
N PRO A 130 5.47 16.71 8.47
CA PRO A 130 5.07 16.44 9.85
C PRO A 130 4.91 17.75 10.62
N GLU A 131 3.75 17.98 11.28
CA GLU A 131 3.46 19.22 12.02
C GLU A 131 4.39 19.46 13.22
N GLU A 132 5.03 18.42 13.76
CA GLU A 132 5.92 18.49 14.92
C GLU A 132 7.09 17.50 14.77
N LEU A 133 8.03 17.76 13.85
CA LEU A 133 9.38 17.31 14.13
C LEU A 133 10.01 18.36 15.04
N ASP A 134 10.28 17.99 16.30
CA ASP A 134 11.20 18.76 17.16
C ASP A 134 12.40 19.18 16.30
N PRO A 135 12.73 20.46 16.19
CA PRO A 135 13.86 20.92 15.38
C PRO A 135 15.18 20.21 15.69
N SER A 136 15.29 19.58 16.88
CA SER A 136 16.42 18.72 17.27
C SER A 136 16.45 17.37 16.52
N PHE A 137 15.34 16.94 15.89
CA PHE A 137 15.22 15.74 15.07
C PHE A 137 15.14 16.05 13.56
N ALA A 138 15.58 17.22 13.12
CA ALA A 138 15.64 17.54 11.70
C ALA A 138 16.58 16.56 10.99
N VAL A 139 16.00 15.49 10.41
CA VAL A 139 16.73 14.57 9.55
C VAL A 139 17.18 15.37 8.32
N PRO A 140 18.50 15.40 8.00
CA PRO A 140 18.95 16.04 6.78
C PRO A 140 18.20 15.48 5.57
N GLN A 141 17.50 16.32 4.84
CA GLN A 141 16.86 15.91 3.60
C GLN A 141 17.94 15.64 2.56
N MET A 142 17.90 14.45 1.96
CA MET A 142 18.74 14.19 0.79
C MET A 142 18.28 15.11 -0.34
N ASN A 143 19.22 15.72 -1.04
CA ASN A 143 18.86 16.42 -2.27
C ASN A 143 18.46 15.40 -3.35
N ASN A 144 17.57 15.81 -4.25
CA ASN A 144 17.01 14.95 -5.27
C ASN A 144 18.10 14.32 -6.17
N GLU A 145 19.21 15.03 -6.43
CA GLU A 145 20.30 14.53 -7.26
C GLU A 145 21.02 13.34 -6.62
N SER A 146 21.29 13.40 -5.31
CA SER A 146 21.92 12.29 -4.57
C SER A 146 21.01 11.06 -4.55
N VAL A 147 19.69 11.26 -4.39
CA VAL A 147 18.68 10.20 -4.43
C VAL A 147 18.65 9.54 -5.81
N ILE A 148 18.57 10.32 -6.88
CA ILE A 148 18.59 9.81 -8.26
C ILE A 148 19.87 9.03 -8.53
N GLN A 149 21.03 9.58 -8.15
CA GLN A 149 22.32 8.92 -8.38
C GLN A 149 22.39 7.58 -7.64
N MET A 150 21.90 7.51 -6.40
CA MET A 150 21.81 6.28 -5.63
C MET A 150 20.93 5.23 -6.33
N TYR A 151 19.74 5.63 -6.83
CA TYR A 151 18.87 4.72 -7.61
C TYR A 151 19.56 4.25 -8.90
N LYS A 152 20.28 5.12 -9.60
CA LYS A 152 21.04 4.73 -10.79
C LYS A 152 22.14 3.72 -10.47
N ASP A 153 22.88 3.92 -9.39
CA ASP A 153 23.95 3.02 -8.97
C ASP A 153 23.37 1.64 -8.58
N MET A 154 22.28 1.64 -7.80
CA MET A 154 21.60 0.41 -7.39
C MET A 154 21.00 -0.32 -8.60
N LEU A 155 20.21 0.39 -9.41
CA LEU A 155 19.57 -0.19 -10.59
C LEU A 155 20.63 -0.68 -11.60
N GLY A 156 21.66 0.11 -11.88
CA GLY A 156 22.76 -0.27 -12.76
C GLY A 156 23.49 -1.52 -12.29
N PHE A 157 23.72 -1.65 -10.97
CA PHE A 157 24.31 -2.85 -10.39
C PHE A 157 23.39 -4.08 -10.55
N LEU A 158 22.10 -3.94 -10.22
CA LEU A 158 21.13 -5.03 -10.38
C LEU A 158 21.03 -5.45 -11.84
N LEU A 159 20.87 -4.49 -12.74
CA LEU A 159 20.80 -4.73 -14.17
C LEU A 159 22.06 -5.45 -14.71
N LYS A 160 23.25 -5.10 -14.29
CA LYS A 160 24.52 -5.75 -14.68
C LYS A 160 24.53 -7.26 -14.38
N HIS A 161 23.88 -7.69 -13.32
CA HIS A 161 23.89 -9.07 -12.84
C HIS A 161 22.66 -9.88 -13.25
N THR A 162 21.60 -9.22 -13.71
CA THR A 162 20.36 -9.90 -14.12
C THR A 162 20.52 -10.48 -15.55
N PRO A 163 20.36 -11.80 -15.73
CA PRO A 163 20.40 -12.39 -17.07
C PRO A 163 19.18 -11.97 -17.89
N ASN A 164 19.32 -11.93 -19.22
CA ASN A 164 18.19 -11.74 -20.11
C ASN A 164 17.18 -12.89 -19.95
N PRO A 165 15.87 -12.62 -19.99
CA PRO A 165 14.87 -13.66 -20.13
C PRO A 165 14.99 -14.37 -21.48
N SER A 166 14.39 -15.55 -21.59
CA SER A 166 14.47 -16.37 -22.80
C SER A 166 13.81 -15.70 -24.01
N SER A 167 12.79 -14.89 -23.77
CA SER A 167 12.05 -14.16 -24.81
C SER A 167 12.29 -12.65 -24.67
N ILE A 168 13.27 -12.15 -25.40
CA ILE A 168 13.56 -10.72 -25.51
C ILE A 168 13.94 -10.41 -26.99
N SER A 169 13.34 -9.36 -27.53
CA SER A 169 13.58 -8.96 -28.92
C SER A 169 13.42 -7.44 -29.08
N ILE A 170 14.03 -6.92 -30.16
CA ILE A 170 13.88 -5.52 -30.53
C ILE A 170 13.61 -5.41 -32.03
N ALA A 171 12.73 -4.52 -32.43
CA ALA A 171 12.36 -4.27 -33.81
C ALA A 171 11.97 -2.80 -34.03
N PRO A 172 12.29 -2.21 -35.19
CA PRO A 172 11.82 -0.88 -35.54
C PRO A 172 10.29 -0.90 -35.74
N VAL A 173 9.62 0.17 -35.28
CA VAL A 173 8.17 0.36 -35.42
C VAL A 173 7.86 1.84 -35.63
N THR A 174 6.80 2.13 -36.36
CA THR A 174 6.18 3.47 -36.37
C THR A 174 4.89 3.41 -35.63
N ASP A 175 4.75 4.22 -34.59
CA ASP A 175 3.53 4.27 -33.76
C ASP A 175 3.18 5.71 -33.40
N LYS A 176 1.96 5.94 -32.93
CA LYS A 176 1.49 7.24 -32.48
C LYS A 176 1.66 7.38 -30.97
N VAL A 177 2.24 8.49 -30.53
CA VAL A 177 2.34 8.92 -29.16
C VAL A 177 1.68 10.28 -29.04
N ASN A 178 0.64 10.39 -28.24
CA ASN A 178 -0.18 11.61 -28.10
C ASN A 178 -0.58 12.21 -29.47
N GLY A 179 -0.95 11.35 -30.43
CA GLY A 179 -1.37 11.73 -31.77
C GLY A 179 -0.25 11.99 -32.77
N GLU A 180 0.99 12.14 -32.35
CA GLU A 180 2.18 12.32 -33.21
C GLU A 180 2.74 10.98 -33.67
N SER A 181 3.01 10.82 -34.97
CA SER A 181 3.62 9.61 -35.53
C SER A 181 5.13 9.65 -35.35
N LEU A 182 5.68 8.67 -34.61
CA LEU A 182 7.10 8.58 -34.28
C LEU A 182 7.72 7.29 -34.80
N SER A 183 8.98 7.39 -35.25
CA SER A 183 9.82 6.20 -35.50
C SER A 183 10.48 5.75 -34.22
N LEU A 184 10.18 4.55 -33.76
CA LEU A 184 10.54 4.03 -32.46
C LEU A 184 11.21 2.66 -32.59
N GLN A 185 11.84 2.18 -31.51
CA GLN A 185 12.31 0.80 -31.37
C GLN A 185 11.41 0.11 -30.35
N LYS A 186 10.72 -0.96 -30.75
CA LYS A 186 9.92 -1.79 -29.86
C LYS A 186 10.82 -2.84 -29.22
N LEU A 187 11.08 -2.68 -27.91
CA LEU A 187 11.66 -3.70 -27.05
C LEU A 187 10.53 -4.56 -26.49
N HIS A 188 10.50 -5.82 -26.87
CA HIS A 188 9.57 -6.82 -26.33
C HIS A 188 10.29 -7.71 -25.33
N ILE A 189 9.71 -7.92 -24.15
CA ILE A 189 10.20 -8.79 -23.09
C ILE A 189 9.04 -9.68 -22.64
N GLU A 190 9.23 -11.00 -22.66
CA GLU A 190 8.29 -11.94 -22.03
C GLU A 190 9.04 -12.74 -20.97
N ILE A 191 8.48 -12.77 -19.76
CA ILE A 191 9.01 -13.54 -18.64
C ILE A 191 7.93 -14.53 -18.19
N ARG A 192 8.29 -15.80 -18.14
CA ARG A 192 7.40 -16.87 -17.71
C ARG A 192 7.75 -17.32 -16.30
N GLY A 193 6.76 -17.76 -15.55
CA GLY A 193 6.94 -18.19 -14.18
C GLY A 193 7.97 -19.33 -14.04
N ASP A 194 8.00 -20.25 -15.02
CA ASP A 194 8.90 -21.41 -14.99
C ASP A 194 10.38 -21.09 -15.26
N GLU A 195 10.69 -19.87 -15.77
CA GLU A 195 12.09 -19.43 -15.95
C GLU A 195 12.63 -18.61 -14.77
N LEU A 196 11.78 -18.16 -13.84
CA LEU A 196 12.19 -17.26 -12.75
C LEU A 196 13.27 -17.87 -11.84
N ALA A 197 13.19 -19.17 -11.55
CA ALA A 197 14.23 -19.86 -10.77
C ALA A 197 15.58 -19.84 -11.49
N GLY A 198 15.59 -20.05 -12.82
CA GLY A 198 16.78 -19.99 -13.64
C GLY A 198 17.39 -18.58 -13.68
N LEU A 199 16.55 -17.55 -13.85
CA LEU A 199 16.97 -16.16 -13.84
C LEU A 199 17.56 -15.76 -12.47
N ALA A 200 16.92 -16.18 -11.37
CA ALA A 200 17.43 -15.95 -10.01
C ALA A 200 18.79 -16.63 -9.79
N LYS A 201 18.93 -17.88 -10.23
CA LYS A 201 20.23 -18.60 -10.15
C LYS A 201 21.31 -17.89 -10.97
N GLY A 202 20.97 -17.44 -12.16
CA GLY A 202 21.88 -16.69 -13.03
C GLY A 202 22.33 -15.38 -12.39
N PHE A 203 21.39 -14.62 -11.81
CA PHE A 203 21.67 -13.39 -11.05
C PHE A 203 22.64 -13.67 -9.90
N LEU A 204 22.34 -14.64 -9.03
CA LEU A 204 23.19 -14.99 -7.89
C LEU A 204 24.58 -15.48 -8.34
N THR A 205 24.65 -16.23 -9.44
CA THR A 205 25.93 -16.68 -9.99
C THR A 205 26.76 -15.49 -10.48
N SER A 206 26.16 -14.56 -11.22
CA SER A 206 26.83 -13.34 -11.68
C SER A 206 27.28 -12.46 -10.51
N LEU A 207 26.40 -12.27 -9.51
CA LEU A 207 26.70 -11.51 -8.28
C LEU A 207 27.87 -12.11 -7.50
N SER A 208 27.94 -13.45 -7.39
CA SER A 208 29.02 -14.14 -6.65
C SER A 208 30.42 -13.89 -7.21
N GLN A 209 30.50 -13.47 -8.46
CA GLN A 209 31.73 -13.20 -9.20
C GLN A 209 32.17 -11.72 -9.18
N ASP A 210 31.32 -10.81 -8.68
CA ASP A 210 31.60 -9.37 -8.69
C ASP A 210 31.63 -8.74 -7.28
N LYS A 211 32.52 -9.27 -6.43
CA LYS A 211 32.73 -8.76 -5.09
C LYS A 211 33.15 -7.28 -5.10
N ASP A 212 33.96 -6.86 -6.06
CA ASP A 212 34.44 -5.48 -6.14
C ASP A 212 33.33 -4.52 -6.56
N GLY A 213 32.46 -4.89 -7.50
CA GLY A 213 31.27 -4.12 -7.83
C GLY A 213 30.30 -3.99 -6.66
N LEU A 214 30.10 -5.08 -5.90
CA LEU A 214 29.29 -5.05 -4.69
C LEU A 214 29.88 -4.11 -3.62
N LYS A 215 31.21 -4.15 -3.38
CA LYS A 215 31.89 -3.20 -2.49
C LYS A 215 31.70 -1.75 -2.92
N GLN A 216 31.82 -1.47 -4.23
CA GLN A 216 31.59 -0.13 -4.74
C GLN A 216 30.17 0.34 -4.50
N LEU A 217 29.17 -0.52 -4.74
CA LEU A 217 27.77 -0.20 -4.45
C LEU A 217 27.55 0.08 -2.96
N ILE A 218 28.05 -0.80 -2.06
CA ILE A 218 27.94 -0.62 -0.60
C ILE A 218 28.61 0.67 -0.18
N THR A 219 29.80 1.01 -0.74
CA THR A 219 30.49 2.26 -0.45
C THR A 219 29.64 3.47 -0.78
N ARG A 220 29.03 3.51 -1.96
CA ARG A 220 28.18 4.63 -2.39
C ARG A 220 26.92 4.74 -1.52
N LEU A 221 26.28 3.62 -1.20
CA LEU A 221 25.15 3.61 -0.27
C LEU A 221 25.55 4.11 1.12
N TYR A 222 26.69 3.65 1.63
CA TYR A 222 27.21 4.10 2.91
C TYR A 222 27.46 5.63 2.91
N ASP A 223 28.12 6.14 1.88
CA ASP A 223 28.43 7.57 1.77
C ASP A 223 27.17 8.44 1.66
N THR A 224 26.12 7.90 1.10
CA THR A 224 24.82 8.59 0.96
C THR A 224 24.02 8.57 2.25
N TYR A 225 23.94 7.41 2.94
CA TYR A 225 23.08 7.25 4.11
C TYR A 225 23.75 7.56 5.45
N TYR A 226 25.06 7.33 5.57
CA TYR A 226 25.77 7.54 6.85
C TYR A 226 25.61 8.95 7.41
N PRO A 227 25.73 10.04 6.63
CA PRO A 227 25.54 11.39 7.15
C PRO A 227 24.14 11.62 7.75
N ILE A 228 23.10 10.99 7.17
CA ILE A 228 21.72 11.11 7.61
C ILE A 228 21.53 10.36 8.93
N ILE A 229 22.04 9.12 8.99
CA ILE A 229 21.99 8.28 10.19
C ILE A 229 22.77 8.95 11.33
N ALA A 230 23.96 9.44 11.05
CA ALA A 230 24.81 10.13 12.03
C ALA A 230 24.13 11.40 12.58
N ALA A 231 23.49 12.20 11.72
CA ALA A 231 22.74 13.39 12.14
C ALA A 231 21.51 13.02 13.00
N TYR A 232 20.81 11.94 12.68
CA TYR A 232 19.70 11.44 13.48
C TYR A 232 20.15 11.04 14.89
N TYR A 233 21.27 10.30 15.01
CA TYR A 233 21.80 9.87 16.31
C TYR A 233 22.51 11.00 17.09
N ALA A 234 23.04 12.03 16.42
CA ALA A 234 23.64 13.19 17.08
C ALA A 234 22.66 13.97 17.96
N GLY A 235 21.34 13.87 17.66
CA GLY A 235 20.26 14.46 18.47
C GLY A 235 19.84 13.59 19.68
N VAL A 236 20.36 12.35 19.83
CA VAL A 236 19.98 11.43 20.91
C VAL A 236 21.07 11.40 21.98
N PRO A 237 20.81 11.88 23.21
CA PRO A 237 21.81 11.90 24.28
C PRO A 237 22.36 10.49 24.56
N GLY A 238 23.68 10.32 24.50
CA GLY A 238 24.38 9.05 24.75
C GLY A 238 24.50 8.12 23.52
N MET A 239 24.05 8.55 22.34
CA MET A 239 24.23 7.85 21.07
C MET A 239 25.16 8.62 20.10
N GLU A 240 25.95 9.57 20.58
CA GLU A 240 26.94 10.28 19.78
C GLU A 240 27.96 9.27 19.23
N THR A 241 27.87 8.93 17.96
CA THR A 241 28.86 8.08 17.29
C THR A 241 29.91 8.96 16.64
N ALA A 242 31.18 8.79 17.03
CA ALA A 242 32.27 9.39 16.28
C ALA A 242 32.24 8.88 14.83
N ALA A 243 32.47 9.79 13.87
CA ALA A 243 32.57 9.35 12.48
C ALA A 243 33.67 8.29 12.33
N PRO A 244 33.43 7.14 11.69
CA PRO A 244 34.45 6.12 11.50
C PRO A 244 35.58 6.66 10.67
N THR A 245 36.80 6.25 10.99
CA THR A 245 37.97 6.53 10.16
C THR A 245 37.79 5.86 8.79
N SER A 246 38.49 6.34 7.78
CA SER A 246 38.48 5.74 6.44
C SER A 246 38.82 4.25 6.46
N ALA A 247 39.73 3.83 7.34
CA ALA A 247 40.14 2.44 7.48
C ALA A 247 39.04 1.57 8.14
N GLU A 248 38.37 2.10 9.15
CA GLU A 248 37.21 1.41 9.78
C GLU A 248 36.08 1.24 8.80
N LYS A 249 35.69 2.31 8.08
CA LYS A 249 34.69 2.27 7.02
C LYS A 249 35.01 1.22 5.96
N GLU A 250 36.23 1.22 5.42
CA GLU A 250 36.67 0.27 4.40
C GLU A 250 36.59 -1.19 4.91
N LYS A 251 36.98 -1.43 6.17
CA LYS A 251 36.90 -2.71 6.83
C LYS A 251 35.43 -3.18 6.99
N GLU A 252 34.53 -2.32 7.42
CA GLU A 252 33.10 -2.63 7.56
C GLU A 252 32.47 -2.97 6.21
N ILE A 253 32.71 -2.14 5.19
CA ILE A 253 32.22 -2.38 3.83
C ILE A 253 32.74 -3.72 3.28
N ALA A 254 34.02 -4.01 3.49
CA ALA A 254 34.62 -5.27 3.08
C ALA A 254 33.96 -6.45 3.79
N ALA A 255 33.71 -6.33 5.10
CA ALA A 255 33.05 -7.39 5.89
C ALA A 255 31.62 -7.65 5.42
N VAL A 256 30.82 -6.61 5.15
CA VAL A 256 29.46 -6.74 4.61
C VAL A 256 29.48 -7.41 3.22
N ALA A 257 30.38 -6.98 2.35
CA ALA A 257 30.52 -7.59 1.02
C ALA A 257 30.92 -9.08 1.11
N ASP A 258 31.85 -9.41 2.03
CA ASP A 258 32.29 -10.79 2.26
C ASP A 258 31.15 -11.66 2.81
N GLU A 259 30.36 -11.14 3.73
CA GLU A 259 29.20 -11.84 4.29
C GLU A 259 28.16 -12.12 3.20
N LEU A 260 27.79 -11.12 2.38
CA LEU A 260 26.83 -11.28 1.29
C LEU A 260 27.30 -12.28 0.24
N ILE A 261 28.54 -12.13 -0.26
CA ILE A 261 29.11 -13.08 -1.22
C ILE A 261 29.25 -14.47 -0.61
N GLY A 262 29.64 -14.56 0.66
CA GLY A 262 29.71 -15.82 1.40
C GLY A 262 28.35 -16.52 1.53
N ALA A 263 27.28 -15.74 1.77
CA ALA A 263 25.90 -16.27 1.82
C ALA A 263 25.46 -16.78 0.44
N VAL A 264 25.72 -16.02 -0.63
CA VAL A 264 25.42 -16.45 -2.02
C VAL A 264 26.19 -17.72 -2.38
N ASN A 265 27.49 -17.78 -2.08
CA ASN A 265 28.31 -18.95 -2.36
C ASN A 265 27.90 -20.21 -1.57
N LYS A 266 27.31 -20.05 -0.40
CA LYS A 266 26.71 -21.16 0.37
C LYS A 266 25.37 -21.62 -0.22
N LEU A 267 24.59 -20.69 -0.78
CA LEU A 267 23.27 -20.99 -1.34
C LEU A 267 23.35 -21.68 -2.71
N LEU A 268 24.28 -21.24 -3.57
CA LEU A 268 24.37 -21.66 -4.98
C LEU A 268 24.53 -23.19 -5.18
N PRO A 269 25.38 -23.92 -4.44
CA PRO A 269 25.55 -25.36 -4.66
C PRO A 269 24.28 -26.18 -4.46
N ASP A 270 23.43 -25.77 -3.51
CA ASP A 270 22.17 -26.44 -3.18
C ASP A 270 20.95 -25.73 -3.78
N PHE A 271 21.12 -24.73 -4.64
CA PHE A 271 20.03 -23.88 -5.13
C PHE A 271 18.89 -24.69 -5.77
N ASP A 272 19.20 -25.58 -6.72
CA ASP A 272 18.18 -26.37 -7.44
C ASP A 272 17.48 -27.36 -6.48
N LYS A 273 18.23 -27.93 -5.53
CA LYS A 273 17.67 -28.81 -4.49
C LYS A 273 16.73 -28.04 -3.58
N ASN A 274 17.10 -26.81 -3.18
CA ASN A 274 16.28 -25.94 -2.34
C ASN A 274 15.01 -25.49 -3.07
N VAL A 275 15.10 -25.12 -4.34
CA VAL A 275 13.94 -24.78 -5.18
C VAL A 275 13.01 -25.98 -5.32
N LYS A 276 13.55 -27.18 -5.56
CA LYS A 276 12.77 -28.41 -5.61
C LYS A 276 12.06 -28.69 -4.28
N ALA A 277 12.76 -28.57 -3.16
CA ALA A 277 12.19 -28.76 -1.83
C ALA A 277 11.10 -27.71 -1.52
N LEU A 278 11.27 -26.46 -1.96
CA LEU A 278 10.26 -25.40 -1.86
C LEU A 278 8.98 -25.79 -2.60
N PHE A 279 9.09 -26.29 -3.83
CA PHE A 279 7.93 -26.75 -4.62
C PHE A 279 7.30 -28.05 -4.09
N GLU A 280 8.06 -28.89 -3.39
CA GLU A 280 7.53 -30.08 -2.70
C GLU A 280 6.80 -29.70 -1.41
N GLY A 281 7.32 -28.72 -0.67
CA GLY A 281 6.71 -28.21 0.57
C GLY A 281 5.51 -27.26 0.35
N THR A 282 5.43 -26.66 -0.85
CA THR A 282 4.35 -25.72 -1.23
C THR A 282 3.98 -25.95 -2.69
N PRO A 283 3.19 -27.02 -2.98
CA PRO A 283 2.86 -27.42 -4.35
C PRO A 283 2.15 -26.34 -5.16
N GLU A 284 1.44 -25.43 -4.50
CA GLU A 284 0.73 -24.29 -5.09
C GLU A 284 1.67 -23.35 -5.88
N LEU A 285 2.92 -23.25 -5.43
CA LEU A 285 3.93 -22.45 -6.13
C LEU A 285 4.24 -22.97 -7.53
N ARG A 286 4.04 -24.25 -7.82
CA ARG A 286 4.22 -24.82 -9.17
C ARG A 286 3.22 -24.24 -10.17
N THR A 287 2.02 -23.92 -9.71
CA THR A 287 1.00 -23.26 -10.55
C THR A 287 1.33 -21.78 -10.70
N ILE A 288 1.60 -21.09 -9.57
CA ILE A 288 1.89 -19.64 -9.55
C ILE A 288 3.18 -19.32 -10.34
N LEU A 289 4.20 -20.14 -10.20
CA LEU A 289 5.49 -20.00 -10.91
C LEU A 289 5.58 -20.98 -12.10
N GLY A 290 4.46 -21.34 -12.69
CA GLY A 290 4.38 -22.19 -13.85
C GLY A 290 4.47 -21.40 -15.16
N LYS A 291 4.53 -22.14 -16.28
CA LYS A 291 4.64 -21.56 -17.64
C LYS A 291 3.47 -20.66 -18.05
N ASP A 292 2.31 -20.83 -17.40
CA ASP A 292 1.08 -20.08 -17.70
C ASP A 292 0.96 -18.77 -16.90
N THR A 293 1.88 -18.53 -15.94
CA THR A 293 2.13 -17.21 -15.39
C THR A 293 3.12 -16.49 -16.28
N VAL A 294 2.65 -15.38 -16.87
CA VAL A 294 3.40 -14.65 -17.89
C VAL A 294 3.34 -13.16 -17.63
N LEU A 295 4.48 -12.51 -17.68
CA LEU A 295 4.60 -11.06 -17.78
C LEU A 295 5.11 -10.72 -19.18
N SER A 296 4.33 -9.95 -19.93
CA SER A 296 4.71 -9.41 -21.24
C SER A 296 4.85 -7.90 -21.14
N LEU A 297 5.95 -7.37 -21.62
CA LEU A 297 6.27 -5.95 -21.63
C LEU A 297 6.69 -5.52 -23.03
N ASP A 298 6.06 -4.47 -23.53
CA ASP A 298 6.46 -3.77 -24.74
C ASP A 298 6.86 -2.34 -24.39
N TYR A 299 8.12 -1.98 -24.63
CA TYR A 299 8.60 -0.62 -24.51
C TYR A 299 8.93 -0.04 -25.87
N LEU A 300 8.32 1.08 -26.24
CA LEU A 300 8.61 1.79 -27.48
C LEU A 300 9.55 2.94 -27.16
N LEU A 301 10.79 2.82 -27.62
CA LEU A 301 11.91 3.70 -27.31
C LEU A 301 12.16 4.67 -28.47
N ASP A 302 12.39 5.95 -28.18
CA ASP A 302 12.87 6.91 -29.16
C ASP A 302 14.40 6.79 -29.37
N SER A 303 14.96 7.59 -30.26
CA SER A 303 16.40 7.58 -30.58
C SER A 303 17.30 7.99 -29.38
N LYS A 304 16.74 8.59 -28.34
CA LYS A 304 17.42 8.94 -27.08
C LYS A 304 17.24 7.87 -26.01
N LEU A 305 16.58 6.76 -26.34
CA LEU A 305 16.19 5.67 -25.44
C LEU A 305 15.12 6.06 -24.39
N ASN A 306 14.42 7.17 -24.57
CA ASN A 306 13.28 7.47 -23.71
C ASN A 306 12.11 6.54 -24.04
N ILE A 307 11.45 6.02 -23.01
CA ILE A 307 10.22 5.25 -23.15
C ILE A 307 9.08 6.20 -23.53
N ARG A 308 8.61 6.09 -24.78
CA ARG A 308 7.51 6.90 -25.31
C ARG A 308 6.16 6.22 -25.17
N LYS A 309 6.16 4.88 -25.16
CA LYS A 309 4.97 4.07 -24.93
C LYS A 309 5.36 2.79 -24.21
N GLN A 310 4.48 2.32 -23.33
CA GLN A 310 4.64 1.09 -22.58
C GLN A 310 3.32 0.32 -22.59
N ASN A 311 3.39 -0.98 -22.87
CA ASN A 311 2.29 -1.92 -22.66
C ASN A 311 2.77 -3.02 -21.71
N MET A 312 1.96 -3.37 -20.74
CA MET A 312 2.23 -4.43 -19.78
C MET A 312 1.00 -5.34 -19.67
N ASP A 313 1.23 -6.62 -19.89
CA ASP A 313 0.26 -7.69 -19.65
C ASP A 313 0.85 -8.67 -18.64
N LEU A 314 0.23 -8.74 -17.46
CA LEU A 314 0.58 -9.74 -16.44
C LEU A 314 -0.57 -10.73 -16.32
N THR A 315 -0.28 -12.00 -16.45
CA THR A 315 -1.18 -13.10 -16.15
C THR A 315 -0.58 -13.94 -15.02
N VAL A 316 -1.26 -14.08 -13.90
CA VAL A 316 -0.86 -14.95 -12.80
C VAL A 316 -1.84 -16.10 -12.70
N GLN A 317 -1.34 -17.32 -12.85
CA GLN A 317 -2.13 -18.53 -12.65
C GLN A 317 -2.22 -18.87 -11.16
N LEU A 318 -3.42 -19.11 -10.66
CA LEU A 318 -3.66 -19.49 -9.27
C LEU A 318 -3.96 -21.00 -9.17
N PRO A 319 -3.56 -21.65 -8.07
CA PRO A 319 -3.87 -23.06 -7.86
C PRO A 319 -5.38 -23.26 -7.69
N ALA A 320 -5.90 -24.33 -8.27
CA ALA A 320 -7.28 -24.75 -8.02
C ALA A 320 -7.43 -25.12 -6.52
N ASN A 321 -8.31 -24.42 -5.83
CA ASN A 321 -8.58 -24.59 -4.41
C ASN A 321 -10.05 -24.22 -4.17
N ASP A 322 -10.75 -25.03 -3.39
CA ASP A 322 -12.17 -24.80 -3.06
C ASP A 322 -12.40 -23.48 -2.28
N ASP A 323 -11.32 -22.96 -1.62
CA ASP A 323 -11.36 -21.72 -0.86
C ASP A 323 -11.05 -20.47 -1.71
N VAL A 324 -10.63 -20.64 -2.97
CA VAL A 324 -10.24 -19.53 -3.85
C VAL A 324 -11.16 -19.50 -5.09
N PRO A 325 -12.06 -18.52 -5.19
CA PRO A 325 -13.08 -18.48 -6.23
C PRO A 325 -12.56 -18.08 -7.62
N ILE A 326 -11.24 -17.81 -7.75
CA ILE A 326 -10.60 -17.39 -9.00
C ILE A 326 -9.42 -18.30 -9.36
N LYS A 327 -9.25 -18.58 -10.66
CA LYS A 327 -8.14 -19.39 -11.19
C LYS A 327 -7.02 -18.56 -11.83
N GLN A 328 -7.29 -17.28 -12.15
CA GLN A 328 -6.32 -16.44 -12.82
C GLN A 328 -6.57 -14.98 -12.51
N VAL A 329 -5.48 -14.22 -12.35
CA VAL A 329 -5.48 -12.76 -12.26
C VAL A 329 -4.78 -12.22 -13.49
N LYS A 330 -5.41 -11.26 -14.19
CA LYS A 330 -4.79 -10.53 -15.29
C LYS A 330 -4.74 -9.05 -14.96
N VAL A 331 -3.62 -8.43 -15.24
CA VAL A 331 -3.43 -6.97 -15.14
C VAL A 331 -2.96 -6.49 -16.50
N HIS A 332 -3.64 -5.49 -17.04
CA HIS A 332 -3.25 -4.83 -18.27
C HIS A 332 -3.01 -3.33 -17.99
N SER A 333 -1.91 -2.80 -18.52
CA SER A 333 -1.59 -1.38 -18.43
C SER A 333 -0.99 -0.88 -19.75
N GLU A 334 -1.49 0.27 -20.20
CA GLU A 334 -0.89 1.03 -21.31
C GLU A 334 -0.53 2.42 -20.82
N ALA A 335 0.63 2.93 -21.25
CA ALA A 335 1.04 4.30 -20.95
C ALA A 335 1.70 4.94 -22.18
N GLU A 336 1.48 6.24 -22.38
CA GLU A 336 2.19 7.05 -23.36
C GLU A 336 2.83 8.24 -22.63
N THR A 337 4.05 8.63 -23.03
CA THR A 337 4.81 9.72 -22.43
C THR A 337 5.32 10.68 -23.52
N TRP A 338 5.09 11.98 -23.28
CA TRP A 338 5.54 13.06 -24.16
C TRP A 338 6.04 14.24 -23.38
N LYS A 339 6.55 15.28 -24.02
CA LYS A 339 7.19 16.46 -23.38
C LYS A 339 8.28 16.08 -22.36
N ILE A 340 9.06 15.05 -22.67
CA ILE A 340 10.12 14.57 -21.79
C ILE A 340 11.22 15.61 -21.67
N ASN A 341 11.51 16.05 -20.43
CA ASN A 341 12.47 17.11 -20.10
C ASN A 341 12.16 18.47 -20.77
N GLU A 342 10.89 18.72 -21.07
CA GLU A 342 10.39 20.02 -21.53
C GLU A 342 9.66 20.75 -20.38
N PRO A 343 9.57 22.09 -20.41
CA PRO A 343 8.82 22.82 -19.40
C PRO A 343 7.34 22.43 -19.40
N VAL A 344 6.84 22.02 -18.25
CA VAL A 344 5.43 21.71 -18.00
C VAL A 344 5.05 22.27 -16.64
N THR A 345 3.77 22.51 -16.40
CA THR A 345 3.25 23.07 -15.13
C THR A 345 2.11 22.18 -14.66
N ILE A 346 2.12 21.79 -13.38
CA ILE A 346 1.03 21.01 -12.79
C ILE A 346 -0.27 21.79 -12.77
N HIS A 347 -1.37 21.06 -12.71
CA HIS A 347 -2.70 21.61 -12.46
C HIS A 347 -3.02 21.43 -10.97
N GLU A 348 -3.44 22.51 -10.31
CA GLU A 348 -3.85 22.47 -8.91
C GLU A 348 -5.31 21.98 -8.78
N VAL A 349 -5.62 21.29 -7.68
CA VAL A 349 -6.97 20.88 -7.34
C VAL A 349 -7.80 22.12 -6.97
N ASP A 350 -9.02 22.22 -7.49
CA ASP A 350 -9.95 23.32 -7.18
C ASP A 350 -10.36 23.32 -5.70
N GLY A 351 -9.78 24.21 -4.91
CA GLY A 351 -10.06 24.43 -3.50
C GLY A 351 -11.14 25.47 -3.21
N SER A 352 -11.94 25.90 -4.19
CA SER A 352 -12.96 26.96 -4.02
C SER A 352 -13.99 26.68 -2.92
N LYS A 353 -14.22 25.40 -2.60
CA LYS A 353 -15.11 24.93 -1.51
C LYS A 353 -14.38 24.72 -0.18
N GLY A 354 -13.10 25.08 -0.10
CA GLY A 354 -12.20 24.70 1.01
C GLY A 354 -11.67 23.27 0.87
N PHE A 355 -10.80 22.89 1.79
CA PHE A 355 -10.23 21.55 1.86
C PHE A 355 -10.61 20.87 3.18
N TRP A 356 -10.86 19.58 3.13
CA TRP A 356 -10.85 18.72 4.31
C TRP A 356 -9.40 18.31 4.60
N ASN A 357 -8.80 18.94 5.62
CA ASN A 357 -7.43 18.66 6.02
C ASN A 357 -7.40 17.40 6.89
N VAL A 358 -6.60 16.43 6.49
CA VAL A 358 -6.42 15.15 7.17
C VAL A 358 -4.94 14.94 7.43
N ALA A 359 -4.57 14.65 8.70
CA ALA A 359 -3.20 14.26 9.00
C ALA A 359 -2.94 12.83 8.51
N PRO A 360 -1.69 12.49 8.13
CA PRO A 360 -1.34 11.14 7.69
C PRO A 360 -1.72 10.09 8.75
N GLY A 361 -2.52 9.09 8.36
CA GLY A 361 -3.00 8.05 9.26
C GLY A 361 -4.20 8.44 10.14
N GLU A 362 -4.73 9.64 10.02
CA GLU A 362 -5.97 10.09 10.64
C GLU A 362 -7.16 9.97 9.70
N GLY A 363 -8.34 10.02 10.28
CA GLY A 363 -9.60 9.88 9.56
C GLY A 363 -10.20 8.48 9.70
N THR A 364 -11.50 8.43 10.02
CA THR A 364 -12.24 7.18 10.11
C THR A 364 -13.07 6.97 8.83
N PRO A 365 -13.47 5.72 8.52
CA PRO A 365 -14.37 5.46 7.40
C PRO A 365 -15.68 6.26 7.46
N GLY A 366 -16.27 6.42 8.65
CA GLY A 366 -17.49 7.21 8.84
C GLY A 366 -17.24 8.71 8.60
N GLU A 367 -16.11 9.24 9.08
CA GLU A 367 -15.71 10.61 8.81
C GLU A 367 -15.52 10.87 7.32
N MET A 368 -14.92 9.91 6.60
CA MET A 368 -14.79 9.97 5.13
C MET A 368 -16.17 10.06 4.47
N LEU A 369 -17.12 9.19 4.85
CA LEU A 369 -18.47 9.23 4.28
C LEU A 369 -19.21 10.56 4.52
N ARG A 370 -18.94 11.25 5.64
CA ARG A 370 -19.54 12.59 5.91
C ARG A 370 -19.06 13.67 4.93
N HIS A 371 -17.88 13.49 4.32
CA HIS A 371 -17.33 14.39 3.32
C HIS A 371 -17.73 14.02 1.89
N LEU A 372 -18.63 13.03 1.71
CA LEU A 372 -19.21 12.67 0.42
C LEU A 372 -20.66 13.16 0.30
N ASP A 373 -21.08 13.46 -0.92
CA ASP A 373 -22.51 13.60 -1.22
C ASP A 373 -23.18 12.23 -1.08
N SER A 374 -24.11 12.13 -0.14
CA SER A 374 -24.85 10.88 0.16
C SER A 374 -25.66 10.33 -1.03
N LYS A 375 -25.85 11.12 -2.10
CA LYS A 375 -26.51 10.72 -3.34
C LYS A 375 -25.53 10.29 -4.42
N SER A 376 -24.23 10.48 -4.21
CA SER A 376 -23.19 10.15 -5.20
C SER A 376 -23.00 8.65 -5.37
N ASP A 377 -22.48 8.27 -6.51
CA ASP A 377 -22.06 6.89 -6.77
C ASP A 377 -20.88 6.48 -5.89
N LEU A 378 -19.96 7.41 -5.60
CA LEU A 378 -18.83 7.18 -4.69
C LEU A 378 -19.31 6.83 -3.27
N TYR A 379 -20.30 7.57 -2.73
CA TYR A 379 -20.87 7.29 -1.41
C TYR A 379 -21.48 5.88 -1.36
N ARG A 380 -22.31 5.53 -2.35
CA ARG A 380 -22.95 4.20 -2.43
C ARG A 380 -21.91 3.09 -2.53
N PHE A 381 -20.93 3.27 -3.39
CA PHE A 381 -19.86 2.29 -3.54
C PHE A 381 -19.11 2.05 -2.23
N MET A 382 -18.68 3.13 -1.55
CA MET A 382 -17.91 2.99 -0.31
C MET A 382 -18.77 2.41 0.83
N LYS A 383 -20.02 2.86 0.97
CA LYS A 383 -20.88 2.44 2.06
C LYS A 383 -21.52 1.06 1.82
N ASP A 384 -22.13 0.85 0.64
CA ASP A 384 -23.02 -0.28 0.40
C ASP A 384 -22.26 -1.47 -0.23
N ASP A 385 -21.35 -1.20 -1.17
CA ASP A 385 -20.59 -2.25 -1.88
C ASP A 385 -19.33 -2.65 -1.09
N MET A 386 -18.51 -1.66 -0.69
CA MET A 386 -17.26 -1.89 0.07
C MET A 386 -17.50 -2.06 1.57
N LYS A 387 -18.64 -1.60 2.08
CA LYS A 387 -19.02 -1.65 3.50
C LYS A 387 -17.92 -1.13 4.42
N ILE A 388 -17.29 0.01 4.07
CA ILE A 388 -16.12 0.53 4.78
C ILE A 388 -16.39 0.86 6.25
N THR A 389 -17.67 1.06 6.64
CA THR A 389 -18.12 1.31 8.01
C THR A 389 -18.50 0.04 8.76
N HIS A 390 -18.52 -1.13 8.08
CA HIS A 390 -18.86 -2.39 8.73
C HIS A 390 -17.83 -2.76 9.79
N LYS A 391 -18.31 -3.02 11.01
CA LYS A 391 -17.51 -3.45 12.17
C LYS A 391 -18.20 -4.62 12.82
N SER A 392 -17.44 -5.67 13.13
CA SER A 392 -17.91 -6.80 13.94
C SER A 392 -16.80 -7.25 14.85
N PHE A 393 -17.09 -7.38 16.15
CA PHE A 393 -16.14 -7.88 17.14
C PHE A 393 -16.83 -8.56 18.30
N ASP A 394 -16.12 -9.51 18.92
CA ASP A 394 -16.56 -10.27 20.07
C ASP A 394 -15.89 -9.81 21.35
N MET A 395 -16.65 -9.80 22.45
CA MET A 395 -16.17 -9.56 23.80
C MET A 395 -16.54 -10.75 24.69
N TYR A 396 -15.57 -11.34 25.37
CA TYR A 396 -15.72 -12.51 26.20
C TYR A 396 -15.80 -12.13 27.66
N ALA A 397 -16.76 -12.68 28.42
CA ALA A 397 -16.96 -12.40 29.85
C ALA A 397 -16.20 -13.36 30.78
N GLU A 398 -15.67 -14.45 30.25
CA GLU A 398 -14.84 -15.44 31.01
C GLU A 398 -13.66 -15.91 30.17
N ASP A 399 -12.58 -16.35 30.85
CA ASP A 399 -11.40 -16.94 30.22
C ASP A 399 -11.77 -18.19 29.44
N ASP A 400 -11.54 -18.17 28.13
CA ASP A 400 -11.44 -19.34 27.29
C ASP A 400 -9.95 -19.67 27.13
N PRO A 401 -9.52 -20.95 27.19
CA PRO A 401 -8.12 -21.33 27.02
C PRO A 401 -7.49 -20.85 25.70
N THR A 402 -8.31 -20.44 24.74
CA THR A 402 -7.89 -19.93 23.42
C THR A 402 -7.89 -18.40 23.35
N THR A 403 -8.46 -17.70 24.32
CA THR A 403 -8.55 -16.24 24.37
C THR A 403 -7.89 -15.70 25.65
N MET A 404 -6.89 -14.85 25.46
CA MET A 404 -6.26 -14.12 26.55
C MET A 404 -7.14 -12.92 26.90
N LEU A 405 -7.84 -12.95 28.05
CA LEU A 405 -8.59 -11.77 28.54
C LEU A 405 -7.60 -10.66 28.87
N VAL A 406 -7.91 -9.48 28.35
CA VAL A 406 -7.22 -8.25 28.75
C VAL A 406 -8.06 -7.61 29.85
N PRO A 407 -7.58 -7.49 31.10
CA PRO A 407 -8.33 -6.92 32.22
C PRO A 407 -8.91 -5.55 31.87
N GLY A 408 -10.21 -5.34 32.15
CA GLY A 408 -10.92 -4.11 31.85
C GLY A 408 -11.47 -4.01 30.42
N TYR A 409 -11.46 -5.12 29.65
CA TYR A 409 -12.07 -5.22 28.32
C TYR A 409 -13.26 -6.18 28.29
N GLU A 410 -13.48 -6.98 29.36
CA GLU A 410 -14.56 -7.93 29.49
C GLU A 410 -15.92 -7.26 29.76
N PRO A 411 -17.03 -7.72 29.18
CA PRO A 411 -18.36 -7.30 29.58
C PRO A 411 -18.72 -7.85 30.98
N VAL A 412 -19.44 -7.08 31.79
CA VAL A 412 -19.86 -7.48 33.14
C VAL A 412 -21.37 -7.32 33.34
N ILE A 413 -21.99 -8.18 34.15
CA ILE A 413 -23.43 -8.09 34.45
C ILE A 413 -23.62 -7.45 35.83
N VAL A 414 -24.30 -6.30 35.86
CA VAL A 414 -24.61 -5.53 37.09
C VAL A 414 -26.12 -5.39 37.20
N ASN A 415 -26.72 -5.93 38.25
CA ASN A 415 -28.18 -5.87 38.48
C ASN A 415 -28.99 -6.21 37.22
N ASN A 416 -28.66 -7.35 36.60
CA ASN A 416 -29.30 -7.86 35.38
C ASN A 416 -29.13 -6.94 34.13
N THR A 417 -28.14 -6.08 34.14
CA THR A 417 -27.79 -5.21 33.00
C THR A 417 -26.38 -5.54 32.56
N LEU A 418 -26.24 -5.87 31.25
CA LEU A 418 -24.92 -6.08 30.65
C LEU A 418 -24.24 -4.73 30.45
N MET A 419 -23.09 -4.56 31.08
CA MET A 419 -22.26 -3.36 31.04
C MET A 419 -21.01 -3.65 30.22
N VAL A 420 -20.55 -2.68 29.45
CA VAL A 420 -19.36 -2.79 28.58
C VAL A 420 -18.40 -1.62 28.80
N PRO A 421 -17.09 -1.82 28.67
CA PRO A 421 -16.09 -0.76 28.82
C PRO A 421 -16.19 0.26 27.69
N VAL A 422 -16.48 1.51 28.05
CA VAL A 422 -16.75 2.61 27.10
C VAL A 422 -15.60 2.82 26.13
N LYS A 423 -14.35 2.83 26.62
CA LYS A 423 -13.17 3.09 25.81
C LYS A 423 -12.94 2.00 24.75
N HIS A 424 -13.13 0.74 25.13
CA HIS A 424 -12.95 -0.38 24.22
C HIS A 424 -13.99 -0.35 23.09
N VAL A 425 -15.27 -0.25 23.44
CA VAL A 425 -16.37 -0.20 22.45
C VAL A 425 -16.23 1.04 21.54
N ALA A 426 -15.89 2.20 22.11
CA ALA A 426 -15.66 3.41 21.32
C ALA A 426 -14.53 3.23 20.31
N ASN A 427 -13.40 2.67 20.73
CA ASN A 427 -12.25 2.42 19.81
C ASN A 427 -12.59 1.41 18.70
N GLN A 428 -13.31 0.32 19.02
CA GLN A 428 -13.70 -0.68 18.06
C GLN A 428 -14.71 -0.13 17.03
N LEU A 429 -15.51 0.86 17.40
CA LEU A 429 -16.50 1.52 16.55
C LEU A 429 -16.01 2.89 16.02
N ASP A 430 -14.70 3.14 16.02
CA ASP A 430 -14.06 4.36 15.48
C ASP A 430 -14.57 5.68 16.12
N ALA A 431 -15.17 5.63 17.32
CA ALA A 431 -15.65 6.83 18.01
C ALA A 431 -14.50 7.53 18.74
N LYS A 432 -14.39 8.85 18.57
CA LYS A 432 -13.40 9.68 19.27
C LYS A 432 -13.84 9.87 20.73
N LEU A 433 -12.97 9.54 21.70
CA LEU A 433 -13.24 9.65 23.13
C LEU A 433 -12.41 10.78 23.76
N SER A 434 -13.07 11.66 24.52
CA SER A 434 -12.42 12.62 25.40
C SER A 434 -12.89 12.45 26.84
N TRP A 435 -11.99 12.68 27.81
CA TRP A 435 -12.22 12.56 29.24
C TRP A 435 -11.91 13.88 29.97
N ASP A 436 -12.91 14.42 30.65
CA ASP A 436 -12.71 15.55 31.57
C ASP A 436 -12.65 15.06 33.02
N LYS A 437 -11.46 15.11 33.60
CA LYS A 437 -11.20 14.66 34.98
C LYS A 437 -11.90 15.50 36.05
N ALA A 438 -12.08 16.81 35.80
CA ALA A 438 -12.68 17.73 36.77
C ALA A 438 -14.18 17.48 36.93
N THR A 439 -14.88 17.27 35.83
CA THR A 439 -16.34 17.04 35.82
C THR A 439 -16.71 15.55 35.84
N LYS A 440 -15.73 14.65 35.71
CA LYS A 440 -15.91 13.20 35.52
C LYS A 440 -16.80 12.88 34.31
N GLN A 441 -16.65 13.67 33.25
CA GLN A 441 -17.44 13.55 32.04
C GLN A 441 -16.66 12.83 30.96
N ILE A 442 -17.31 11.86 30.27
CA ILE A 442 -16.84 11.21 29.06
C ILE A 442 -17.63 11.78 27.88
N THR A 443 -16.97 12.25 26.88
CA THR A 443 -17.60 12.66 25.62
C THR A 443 -17.12 11.76 24.51
N LEU A 444 -18.06 11.15 23.80
CA LEU A 444 -17.80 10.39 22.57
C LEU A 444 -18.32 11.21 21.39
N THR A 445 -17.57 11.17 20.28
CA THR A 445 -18.04 11.66 18.99
C THR A 445 -18.09 10.47 18.05
N GLU A 446 -19.29 10.09 17.63
CA GLU A 446 -19.52 8.99 16.71
C GLU A 446 -19.06 9.40 15.32
N ASP A 447 -18.37 8.50 14.61
CA ASP A 447 -17.64 8.83 13.38
C ASP A 447 -18.52 9.02 12.14
N LEU A 448 -19.62 8.24 12.01
CA LEU A 448 -20.46 8.22 10.80
C LEU A 448 -21.42 9.42 10.74
N THR A 449 -22.06 9.78 11.85
CA THR A 449 -23.04 10.87 11.90
C THR A 449 -22.49 12.14 12.57
N GLY A 450 -21.35 12.02 13.26
CA GLY A 450 -20.79 13.07 14.11
C GLY A 450 -21.58 13.27 15.42
N ALA A 451 -22.43 12.31 15.81
CA ALA A 451 -23.25 12.42 17.01
C ALA A 451 -22.38 12.53 18.27
N LYS A 452 -22.71 13.54 19.11
CA LYS A 452 -22.02 13.78 20.37
C LYS A 452 -22.75 13.11 21.51
N ILE A 453 -22.09 12.14 22.16
CA ILE A 453 -22.61 11.37 23.27
C ILE A 453 -21.89 11.81 24.54
N VAL A 454 -22.65 12.24 25.57
CA VAL A 454 -22.08 12.71 26.83
C VAL A 454 -22.55 11.82 27.96
N LEU A 455 -21.58 11.32 28.73
CA LEU A 455 -21.76 10.43 29.89
C LEU A 455 -21.09 11.05 31.11
N LYS A 456 -21.58 10.74 32.30
CA LYS A 456 -20.93 11.16 33.55
C LYS A 456 -20.79 9.97 34.50
N VAL A 457 -19.57 9.72 34.98
CA VAL A 457 -19.30 8.63 35.92
C VAL A 457 -20.11 8.80 37.18
N GLY A 458 -20.77 7.74 37.62
CA GLY A 458 -21.68 7.72 38.78
C GLY A 458 -23.10 8.19 38.48
N SER A 459 -23.43 8.59 37.25
CA SER A 459 -24.74 9.12 36.86
C SER A 459 -25.49 8.16 35.92
N LYS A 460 -26.83 8.13 36.05
CA LYS A 460 -27.72 7.54 35.04
C LYS A 460 -28.11 8.55 33.95
N GLN A 461 -27.73 9.81 34.08
CA GLN A 461 -28.01 10.83 33.07
C GLN A 461 -26.95 10.77 31.98
N ALA A 462 -27.41 10.70 30.75
CA ALA A 462 -26.60 10.77 29.52
C ALA A 462 -27.27 11.73 28.54
N SER A 463 -26.58 12.10 27.45
CA SER A 463 -27.22 12.82 26.35
C SER A 463 -26.63 12.38 25.01
N ILE A 464 -27.47 12.45 23.96
CA ILE A 464 -27.08 12.27 22.57
C ILE A 464 -27.49 13.55 21.81
N ASN A 465 -26.51 14.26 21.25
CA ASN A 465 -26.73 15.56 20.60
C ASN A 465 -27.50 16.57 21.47
N GLY A 466 -27.24 16.57 22.81
CA GLY A 466 -27.91 17.41 23.75
C GLY A 466 -29.27 16.91 24.23
N THR A 467 -29.88 15.92 23.62
CA THR A 467 -31.12 15.28 24.06
C THR A 467 -30.81 14.36 25.24
N ALA A 468 -31.50 14.56 26.34
CA ALA A 468 -31.31 13.78 27.58
C ALA A 468 -31.80 12.35 27.43
N GLU A 469 -30.99 11.41 27.91
CA GLU A 469 -31.28 9.97 27.97
C GLU A 469 -31.04 9.45 29.39
N VAL A 470 -31.80 8.42 29.80
CA VAL A 470 -31.67 7.80 31.13
C VAL A 470 -31.14 6.38 30.97
N LEU A 471 -29.99 6.10 31.58
CA LEU A 471 -29.33 4.79 31.56
C LEU A 471 -30.04 3.80 32.53
N ALA A 472 -30.09 2.52 32.15
CA ALA A 472 -30.60 1.45 33.02
C ALA A 472 -29.76 1.31 34.31
N GLN A 473 -28.43 1.45 34.19
CA GLN A 473 -27.49 1.53 35.31
C GLN A 473 -26.62 2.78 35.19
N PRO A 474 -26.13 3.37 36.30
CA PRO A 474 -25.18 4.49 36.19
C PRO A 474 -23.88 4.05 35.52
N VAL A 475 -23.16 4.99 34.91
CA VAL A 475 -21.77 4.73 34.43
C VAL A 475 -20.92 4.41 35.69
N GLN A 476 -20.26 3.23 35.66
CA GLN A 476 -19.48 2.74 36.81
C GLN A 476 -18.02 2.55 36.40
N ASN A 477 -17.14 2.66 37.41
CA ASN A 477 -15.72 2.35 37.17
C ASN A 477 -15.40 1.01 37.82
N PHE A 478 -14.88 0.06 36.99
CA PHE A 478 -14.35 -1.21 37.46
C PHE A 478 -12.88 -1.29 37.02
N ASP A 479 -11.99 -1.52 37.96
CA ASP A 479 -10.55 -1.70 37.77
C ASP A 479 -9.89 -0.64 36.83
N GLY A 480 -10.33 0.62 37.00
CA GLY A 480 -9.82 1.75 36.22
C GLY A 480 -10.52 1.99 34.88
N SER A 481 -11.38 1.09 34.45
CA SER A 481 -12.17 1.23 33.21
C SER A 481 -13.61 1.71 33.52
N ASN A 482 -14.13 2.61 32.69
CA ASN A 482 -15.51 3.11 32.83
C ASN A 482 -16.45 2.25 31.97
N TYR A 483 -17.51 1.76 32.60
CA TYR A 483 -18.51 0.89 32.01
C TYR A 483 -19.87 1.56 31.87
N VAL A 484 -20.61 1.25 30.84
CA VAL A 484 -21.92 1.78 30.49
C VAL A 484 -22.86 0.63 30.07
N PRO A 485 -24.19 0.75 30.22
CA PRO A 485 -25.10 -0.26 29.69
C PRO A 485 -24.92 -0.49 28.21
N MET A 486 -24.67 -1.75 27.80
CA MET A 486 -24.38 -2.17 26.45
C MET A 486 -25.41 -1.64 25.45
N ARG A 487 -26.71 -1.83 25.73
CA ARG A 487 -27.78 -1.39 24.81
C ARG A 487 -27.79 0.10 24.54
N PHE A 488 -27.36 0.92 25.51
CA PHE A 488 -27.27 2.36 25.33
C PHE A 488 -26.11 2.71 24.39
N ILE A 489 -24.91 2.21 24.67
CA ILE A 489 -23.72 2.60 23.91
C ILE A 489 -23.74 2.06 22.48
N THR A 490 -24.20 0.82 22.26
CA THR A 490 -24.34 0.27 20.91
C THR A 490 -25.36 1.07 20.09
N LYS A 491 -26.56 1.36 20.65
CA LYS A 491 -27.55 2.21 19.97
C LYS A 491 -26.99 3.61 19.66
N ALA A 492 -26.28 4.22 20.61
CA ALA A 492 -25.74 5.57 20.47
C ALA A 492 -24.62 5.67 19.42
N LEU A 493 -23.91 4.55 19.17
CA LEU A 493 -22.86 4.43 18.16
C LEU A 493 -23.33 3.73 16.86
N GLY A 494 -24.67 3.61 16.66
CA GLY A 494 -25.22 3.03 15.45
C GLY A 494 -24.98 1.53 15.28
N ALA A 495 -24.68 0.81 16.37
CA ALA A 495 -24.38 -0.61 16.38
C ALA A 495 -25.50 -1.44 17.07
N GLN A 496 -25.44 -2.75 16.90
CA GLN A 496 -26.26 -3.74 17.59
C GLN A 496 -25.36 -4.65 18.43
N GLY A 497 -25.90 -5.10 19.59
CA GLY A 497 -25.20 -6.04 20.46
C GLY A 497 -26.03 -7.28 20.68
N HIS A 498 -25.44 -8.45 20.43
CA HIS A 498 -26.04 -9.76 20.68
C HIS A 498 -25.26 -10.47 21.80
N TRP A 499 -25.95 -10.85 22.87
CA TRP A 499 -25.39 -11.59 24.00
C TRP A 499 -25.76 -13.05 23.96
N ASP A 500 -24.75 -13.93 23.78
CA ASP A 500 -24.88 -15.36 24.01
C ASP A 500 -24.62 -15.69 25.49
N ALA A 501 -25.68 -15.95 26.23
CA ALA A 501 -25.58 -16.30 27.65
C ALA A 501 -24.93 -17.65 27.91
N LYS A 502 -24.92 -18.57 26.93
CA LYS A 502 -24.32 -19.90 27.07
C LYS A 502 -22.82 -19.84 26.81
N GLY A 503 -22.40 -19.19 25.73
CA GLY A 503 -21.01 -18.99 25.40
C GLY A 503 -20.36 -17.83 26.13
N LYS A 504 -21.16 -16.99 26.85
CA LYS A 504 -20.71 -15.76 27.55
C LYS A 504 -19.95 -14.81 26.62
N VAL A 505 -20.43 -14.72 25.38
CA VAL A 505 -19.87 -13.88 24.35
C VAL A 505 -20.86 -12.78 23.98
N LEU A 506 -20.38 -11.55 23.92
CA LEU A 506 -21.09 -10.42 23.35
C LEU A 506 -20.52 -10.09 21.99
N THR A 507 -21.30 -10.29 20.93
CA THR A 507 -20.99 -9.82 19.58
C THR A 507 -21.58 -8.42 19.40
N ILE A 508 -20.76 -7.48 18.96
CA ILE A 508 -21.19 -6.11 18.58
C ILE A 508 -20.93 -5.95 17.09
N GLU A 509 -21.97 -5.50 16.37
CA GLU A 509 -21.92 -5.33 14.92
C GLU A 509 -22.52 -3.97 14.51
N ARG A 510 -21.90 -3.32 13.53
CA ARG A 510 -22.34 -2.08 12.89
C ARG A 510 -22.14 -2.21 11.38
N ASP A 511 -23.19 -1.90 10.59
CA ASP A 511 -23.15 -1.84 9.13
C ASP A 511 -22.64 -0.49 8.60
#